data_a7e63f3db3951778fa38d3e077f73ae1
#
_entry.id   a7e63f3db3951778fa38d3e077f73ae1
#
_cell.length_a   1.000
_cell.length_b   1.000
_cell.length_c   1.000
_cell.angle_alpha   90.00
_cell.angle_beta   90.00
_cell.angle_gamma   90.00
#
_symmetry.space_group_name_H-M   'P 1'
#
loop_
_entity.id
_entity.type
_entity.pdbx_description
1 polymer ?
#
loop_
_entity_poly.entity_id
_entity_poly.type
_entity_poly.pdbx_seq_one_letter_code
_entity_poly.pdbx_strand_id
1 'polypeptide(L)'
;MEKLVWNKVRQFLELLRCEDIDRESIVDTKEFQEAKQILEDKHTIYQQSMANIQQAEGEKIQDYVEALESYSSEECQQAYLQGMVDCIMTLCGAGVLKPKQELGVLLKTLIQPSI
;
A
#
# COMPACT_ATOMS: atom_id res chain seq x y z
N MET A 1 -30.43 4.00 -2.08
CA MET A 1 -29.97 3.09 -1.03
C MET A 1 -28.62 2.45 -1.34
N GLU A 2 -28.41 2.02 -2.55
CA GLU A 2 -27.16 1.42 -2.98
C GLU A 2 -25.98 2.40 -2.93
N LYS A 3 -26.20 3.65 -3.30
CA LYS A 3 -25.18 4.69 -3.21
C LYS A 3 -24.68 4.86 -1.78
N LEU A 4 -25.58 4.79 -0.81
CA LEU A 4 -25.23 4.86 0.62
C LEU A 4 -24.36 3.67 1.04
N VAL A 5 -24.71 2.47 0.56
CA VAL A 5 -23.93 1.26 0.83
C VAL A 5 -22.51 1.38 0.27
N TRP A 6 -22.40 1.81 -0.98
CA TRP A 6 -21.09 1.97 -1.62
C TRP A 6 -20.24 3.04 -0.95
N ASN A 7 -20.85 4.13 -0.48
CA ASN A 7 -20.14 5.15 0.27
C ASN A 7 -19.58 4.59 1.57
N LYS A 8 -20.35 3.76 2.26
CA LYS A 8 -19.90 3.11 3.50
C LYS A 8 -18.77 2.12 3.23
N VAL A 9 -18.87 1.35 2.14
CA VAL A 9 -17.81 0.44 1.73
C VAL A 9 -16.52 1.21 1.46
N ARG A 10 -16.62 2.31 0.72
CA ARG A 10 -15.45 3.16 0.43
C ARG A 10 -14.82 3.69 1.70
N GLN A 11 -15.63 4.22 2.63
CA GLN A 11 -15.13 4.73 3.91
C GLN A 11 -14.44 3.63 4.72
N PHE A 12 -15.02 2.44 4.74
CA PHE A 12 -14.44 1.30 5.44
C PHE A 12 -13.09 0.89 4.84
N LEU A 13 -13.01 0.85 3.51
CA LEU A 13 -11.77 0.51 2.81
C LEU A 13 -10.68 1.56 3.06
N GLU A 14 -11.05 2.83 3.09
CA GLU A 14 -10.11 3.91 3.42
C GLU A 14 -9.58 3.77 4.85
N LEU A 15 -10.48 3.42 5.79
CA LEU A 15 -10.07 3.16 7.18
C LEU A 15 -9.08 2.00 7.26
N LEU A 16 -9.36 0.90 6.57
CA LEU A 16 -8.50 -0.27 6.57
C LEU A 16 -7.11 0.04 5.99
N ARG A 17 -7.06 0.95 5.03
CA ARG A 17 -5.81 1.35 4.39
C ARG A 17 -5.00 2.32 5.23
N CYS A 18 -5.62 3.01 6.18
CA CYS A 18 -4.98 4.05 6.99
C CYS A 18 -3.86 3.44 7.84
N GLU A 19 -2.67 4.02 7.76
CA GLU A 19 -1.50 3.58 8.52
C GLU A 19 -1.65 3.80 10.02
N ASP A 20 -2.54 4.72 10.42
CA ASP A 20 -2.79 5.01 11.82
C ASP A 20 -3.62 3.94 12.51
N ILE A 21 -4.22 3.02 11.74
CA ILE A 21 -4.98 1.91 12.31
C ILE A 21 -4.04 0.77 12.65
N ASP A 22 -3.98 0.46 13.94
CA ASP A 22 -3.21 -0.67 14.43
C ASP A 22 -4.04 -1.94 14.23
N ARG A 23 -3.71 -2.69 13.20
CA ARG A 23 -4.32 -4.00 12.98
C ARG A 23 -3.27 -4.97 12.47
N GLU A 24 -3.36 -6.21 12.93
CA GLU A 24 -2.47 -7.25 12.50
C GLU A 24 -2.85 -7.75 11.10
N SER A 25 -1.84 -7.96 10.26
CA SER A 25 -2.03 -8.64 8.99
C SER A 25 -2.14 -10.14 9.25
N ILE A 26 -3.19 -10.75 8.71
CA ILE A 26 -3.34 -12.21 8.76
C ILE A 26 -2.63 -12.89 7.60
N VAL A 27 -2.19 -12.08 6.61
CA VAL A 27 -1.40 -12.60 5.49
C VAL A 27 0.07 -12.49 5.87
N ASP A 28 0.71 -13.64 6.02
CA ASP A 28 2.10 -13.71 6.39
C ASP A 28 2.72 -14.92 5.67
N THR A 29 3.64 -14.64 4.78
CA THR A 29 4.28 -15.69 3.98
C THR A 29 5.73 -15.85 4.40
N LYS A 30 6.27 -17.04 4.18
CA LYS A 30 7.67 -17.34 4.43
C LYS A 30 8.57 -16.41 3.60
N GLU A 31 8.19 -16.17 2.35
CA GLU A 31 8.92 -15.32 1.42
C GLU A 31 8.99 -13.89 1.94
N PHE A 32 7.91 -13.38 2.51
CA PHE A 32 7.88 -12.04 3.10
C PHE A 32 8.81 -11.96 4.32
N GLN A 33 8.77 -12.96 5.19
CA GLN A 33 9.62 -12.98 6.39
C GLN A 33 11.10 -13.08 6.02
N GLU A 34 11.43 -13.88 5.02
CA GLU A 34 12.81 -14.00 4.52
C GLU A 34 13.30 -12.67 3.94
N ALA A 35 12.46 -12.01 3.13
CA ALA A 35 12.79 -10.70 2.56
C ALA A 35 12.98 -9.65 3.65
N LYS A 36 12.15 -9.67 4.67
CA LYS A 36 12.24 -8.75 5.81
C LYS A 36 13.55 -8.93 6.55
N GLN A 37 13.96 -10.17 6.78
CA GLN A 37 15.22 -10.47 7.47
C GLN A 37 16.41 -10.01 6.65
N ILE A 38 16.39 -10.24 5.34
CA ILE A 38 17.45 -9.77 4.44
C ILE A 38 17.53 -8.25 4.49
N LEU A 39 16.40 -7.57 4.47
CA LEU A 39 16.38 -6.10 4.54
C LEU A 39 16.97 -5.60 5.86
N GLU A 40 16.60 -6.21 6.97
CA GLU A 40 17.13 -5.82 8.29
C GLU A 40 18.65 -5.99 8.36
N ASP A 41 19.17 -7.11 7.84
CA ASP A 41 20.60 -7.38 7.80
C ASP A 41 21.33 -6.35 6.94
N LYS A 42 20.81 -6.05 5.76
CA LYS A 42 21.40 -5.06 4.86
C LYS A 42 21.31 -3.65 5.42
N HIS A 43 20.24 -3.35 6.14
CA HIS A 43 20.06 -2.05 6.78
C HIS A 43 21.15 -1.81 7.84
N THR A 44 21.48 -2.83 8.63
CA THR A 44 22.56 -2.75 9.61
C THR A 44 23.91 -2.46 8.93
N ILE A 45 24.21 -3.18 7.84
CA ILE A 45 25.44 -2.96 7.06
C ILE A 45 25.45 -1.55 6.49
N TYR A 46 24.34 -1.09 5.97
CA TYR A 46 24.19 0.26 5.42
C TYR A 46 24.49 1.32 6.48
N GLN A 47 23.93 1.20 7.67
CA GLN A 47 24.15 2.15 8.76
C GLN A 47 25.63 2.20 9.16
N GLN A 48 26.28 1.05 9.25
CA GLN A 48 27.70 0.98 9.57
C GLN A 48 28.58 1.63 8.49
N SER A 49 28.23 1.39 7.23
CA SER A 49 28.94 1.98 6.09
C SER A 49 28.78 3.49 6.03
N MET A 50 27.58 3.99 6.31
CA MET A 50 27.28 5.42 6.29
C MET A 50 28.06 6.19 7.35
N ALA A 51 28.37 5.56 8.48
CA ALA A 51 29.14 6.20 9.54
C ALA A 51 30.56 6.58 9.11
N ASN A 52 31.08 5.93 8.06
CA ASN A 52 32.45 6.14 7.57
C ASN A 52 32.53 6.95 6.27
N ILE A 53 31.40 7.47 5.78
CA ILE A 53 31.32 8.23 4.53
C ILE A 53 31.37 9.73 4.85
N GLN A 54 31.96 10.52 3.95
CA GLN A 54 31.96 11.98 4.06
C GLN A 54 30.51 12.49 4.08
N GLN A 55 30.27 13.52 4.88
CA GLN A 55 28.93 14.05 5.14
C GLN A 55 28.19 14.41 3.84
N ALA A 56 28.86 15.12 2.91
CA ALA A 56 28.21 15.54 1.65
C ALA A 56 27.75 14.35 0.82
N GLU A 57 28.56 13.30 0.73
CA GLU A 57 28.20 12.09 0.01
C GLU A 57 27.13 11.30 0.74
N GLY A 58 27.24 11.25 2.07
CA GLY A 58 26.25 10.58 2.92
C GLY A 58 24.86 11.19 2.79
N GLU A 59 24.77 12.52 2.70
CA GLU A 59 23.50 13.21 2.52
C GLU A 59 22.82 12.83 1.19
N LYS A 60 23.59 12.75 0.11
CA LYS A 60 23.06 12.37 -1.20
C LYS A 60 22.53 10.94 -1.19
N ILE A 61 23.25 10.03 -0.55
CA ILE A 61 22.83 8.63 -0.44
C ILE A 61 21.57 8.54 0.42
N GLN A 62 21.53 9.28 1.53
CA GLN A 62 20.39 9.29 2.43
C GLN A 62 19.14 9.82 1.71
N ASP A 63 19.27 10.88 0.92
CA ASP A 63 18.19 11.44 0.13
C ASP A 63 17.61 10.40 -0.83
N TYR A 64 18.49 9.62 -1.46
CA TYR A 64 18.07 8.55 -2.37
C TYR A 64 17.31 7.45 -1.62
N VAL A 65 17.83 7.03 -0.46
CA VAL A 65 17.19 6.01 0.36
C VAL A 65 15.80 6.46 0.82
N GLU A 66 15.68 7.71 1.27
CA GLU A 66 14.40 8.27 1.68
C GLU A 66 13.41 8.32 0.52
N ALA A 67 13.88 8.67 -0.67
CA ALA A 67 13.04 8.66 -1.87
C ALA A 67 12.57 7.25 -2.22
N LEU A 68 13.46 6.25 -2.09
CA LEU A 68 13.09 4.85 -2.30
C LEU A 68 12.05 4.37 -1.29
N GLU A 69 12.22 4.71 -0.03
CA GLU A 69 11.27 4.33 1.02
C GLU A 69 9.91 4.96 0.77
N SER A 70 9.90 6.23 0.39
CA SER A 70 8.68 6.95 0.07
C SER A 70 7.97 6.34 -1.13
N TYR A 71 8.71 6.04 -2.20
CA TYR A 71 8.16 5.38 -3.38
C TYR A 71 7.61 4.00 -3.05
N SER A 72 8.34 3.21 -2.26
CA SER A 72 7.92 1.88 -1.85
C SER A 72 6.62 1.92 -1.05
N SER A 73 6.48 2.90 -0.15
CA SER A 73 5.25 3.10 0.62
C SER A 73 4.07 3.40 -0.30
N GLU A 74 4.25 4.31 -1.27
CA GLU A 74 3.19 4.64 -2.22
C GLU A 74 2.86 3.46 -3.13
N GLU A 75 3.86 2.69 -3.54
CA GLU A 75 3.65 1.49 -4.34
C GLU A 75 2.81 0.46 -3.59
N CYS A 76 3.08 0.27 -2.30
CA CYS A 76 2.28 -0.62 -1.45
C CYS A 76 0.85 -0.13 -1.33
N GLN A 77 0.63 1.17 -1.15
CA GLN A 77 -0.71 1.76 -1.10
C GLN A 77 -1.45 1.51 -2.40
N GLN A 78 -0.79 1.74 -3.52
CA GLN A 78 -1.38 1.52 -4.84
C GLN A 78 -1.74 0.06 -5.06
N ALA A 79 -0.85 -0.86 -4.70
CA ALA A 79 -1.09 -2.29 -4.83
C ALA A 79 -2.27 -2.74 -3.97
N TYR A 80 -2.39 -2.18 -2.76
CA TYR A 80 -3.51 -2.46 -1.87
C TYR A 80 -4.83 -2.04 -2.50
N LEU A 81 -4.90 -0.83 -3.05
CA LEU A 81 -6.08 -0.33 -3.74
C LEU A 81 -6.41 -1.16 -4.98
N GLN A 82 -5.40 -1.52 -5.74
CA GLN A 82 -5.58 -2.37 -6.92
C GLN A 82 -6.18 -3.72 -6.52
N GLY A 83 -5.69 -4.30 -5.42
CA GLY A 83 -6.23 -5.56 -4.91
C GLY A 83 -7.70 -5.46 -4.54
N MET A 84 -8.12 -4.33 -3.96
CA MET A 84 -9.52 -4.08 -3.64
C MET A 84 -10.38 -3.95 -4.89
N VAL A 85 -9.89 -3.22 -5.89
CA VAL A 85 -10.57 -3.11 -7.18
C VAL A 85 -10.74 -4.50 -7.80
N ASP A 86 -9.67 -5.28 -7.81
CA ASP A 86 -9.68 -6.63 -8.37
C ASP A 86 -10.68 -7.53 -7.64
N CYS A 87 -10.76 -7.41 -6.32
CA CYS A 87 -11.71 -8.15 -5.50
C CYS A 87 -13.15 -7.80 -5.89
N ILE A 88 -13.45 -6.51 -5.99
CA ILE A 88 -14.79 -6.04 -6.38
C ILE A 88 -15.14 -6.53 -7.78
N MET A 89 -14.21 -6.44 -8.72
CA MET A 89 -14.40 -6.92 -10.08
C MET A 89 -14.66 -8.42 -10.12
N THR A 90 -13.94 -9.18 -9.31
CA THR A 90 -14.11 -10.62 -9.19
C THR A 90 -15.51 -10.97 -8.68
N LEU A 91 -15.97 -10.27 -7.64
CA LEU A 91 -17.29 -10.50 -7.06
C LEU A 91 -18.40 -10.13 -8.06
N CYS A 92 -18.21 -9.09 -8.84
CA CYS A 92 -19.14 -8.73 -9.91
C CYS A 92 -19.17 -9.81 -11.00
N GLY A 93 -18.00 -10.30 -11.40
CA GLY A 93 -17.89 -11.36 -12.40
C GLY A 93 -18.51 -12.67 -11.96
N ALA A 94 -18.44 -12.96 -10.66
CA ALA A 94 -19.06 -14.14 -10.07
C ALA A 94 -20.57 -13.99 -9.81
N GLY A 95 -21.13 -12.79 -10.03
CA GLY A 95 -22.55 -12.54 -9.81
C GLY A 95 -22.94 -12.29 -8.36
N VAL A 96 -21.94 -12.20 -7.45
CA VAL A 96 -22.18 -11.90 -6.02
C VAL A 96 -22.57 -10.45 -5.84
N LEU A 97 -21.90 -9.56 -6.57
CA LEU A 97 -22.24 -8.14 -6.62
C LEU A 97 -22.76 -7.82 -8.01
N LYS A 98 -23.83 -7.00 -8.07
CA LYS A 98 -24.39 -6.56 -9.34
C LYS A 98 -23.71 -5.28 -9.78
N PRO A 99 -23.09 -5.26 -10.98
CA PRO A 99 -22.51 -4.04 -11.50
C PRO A 99 -23.61 -3.01 -11.77
N LYS A 100 -23.48 -1.83 -11.17
CA LYS A 100 -24.39 -0.72 -11.32
C LYS A 100 -23.58 0.56 -11.50
N GLN A 101 -24.28 1.64 -11.80
CA GLN A 101 -23.66 2.94 -12.03
C GLN A 101 -22.86 3.42 -10.83
N GLU A 102 -23.35 3.15 -9.61
CA GLU A 102 -22.65 3.50 -8.37
C GLU A 102 -21.33 2.75 -8.22
N LEU A 103 -21.27 1.53 -8.72
CA LEU A 103 -20.01 0.76 -8.71
C LEU A 103 -18.94 1.45 -9.55
N GLY A 104 -19.32 1.97 -10.73
CA GLY A 104 -18.39 2.73 -11.57
C GLY A 104 -17.84 3.95 -10.86
N VAL A 105 -18.68 4.66 -10.11
CA VAL A 105 -18.29 5.83 -9.31
C VAL A 105 -17.31 5.40 -8.22
N LEU A 106 -17.61 4.31 -7.50
CA LEU A 106 -16.74 3.79 -6.45
C LEU A 106 -15.37 3.43 -7.00
N LEU A 107 -15.33 2.69 -8.12
CA LEU A 107 -14.07 2.29 -8.73
C LEU A 107 -13.24 3.50 -9.15
N LYS A 108 -13.87 4.52 -9.73
CA LYS A 108 -13.18 5.76 -10.09
C LYS A 108 -12.60 6.46 -8.86
N THR A 109 -13.35 6.48 -7.78
CA THR A 109 -12.91 7.11 -6.53
C THR A 109 -11.68 6.40 -5.96
N LEU A 110 -11.62 5.06 -6.05
CA LEU A 110 -10.49 4.28 -5.56
C LEU A 110 -9.26 4.40 -6.46
N ILE A 111 -9.46 4.57 -7.76
CA ILE A 111 -8.37 4.60 -8.75
C ILE A 111 -7.76 5.98 -8.87
N GLN A 112 -8.56 7.04 -8.77
CA GLN A 112 -8.07 8.41 -8.95
C GLN A 112 -7.17 8.85 -7.81
N PRO A 113 -6.03 9.49 -8.10
CA PRO A 113 -5.16 10.02 -7.06
C PRO A 113 -5.90 11.03 -6.21
N SER A 114 -5.62 11.01 -4.92
CA SER A 114 -6.10 12.04 -4.00
C SER A 114 -5.36 13.34 -4.30
N ILE A 115 -6.13 14.39 -4.54
CA ILE A 115 -5.57 15.74 -4.75
C ILE A 115 -5.67 16.51 -3.45
#